data_6ce0e4e8b3c3cb39488f7d5ec1e1483a
#
_entry.id   6ce0e4e8b3c3cb39488f7d5ec1e1483a
#
_cell.length_a   1.000
_cell.length_b   1.000
_cell.length_c   1.000
_cell.angle_alpha   90.00
_cell.angle_beta   90.00
_cell.angle_gamma   90.00
#
_symmetry.space_group_name_H-M   'P 1'
#
loop_
_entity.id
_entity.type
_entity.pdbx_description
1 polymer ?
#
loop_
_entity_poly.entity_id
_entity_poly.type
_entity_poly.pdbx_seq_one_letter_code
_entity_poly.pdbx_strand_id
1 'polypeptide(L)'
;MDAKTNLKSAQLTLGDKNYSFPVYEGTIGPDVVDISKLYATAGVFTYDPGFTSTGSCESKITYIDGDEGVLLYRGFPIEQLAEHGDFLETCYLLLYGELPTAAQKADFDYRVTRHTMVHEQMSRFFQGFRRDAHPMAVMVGSVGALSAFYHDSTDISDPVQRMIASLRMIAKVPTLAAMAYKYSIGQPFVYPKNELDYATNFLRMCFAVPCEEYKPNPVLARAMDRIFILHADHEQNASTSTVRLSGSSGANPFACIAAGCACLWGPAHGGANEACLKMLAEIGTVDRIPEFVKRSKDKNDSFRLMGFGHRVYKNYDPRAKIMQKTCHEVLSELGIKDDPLLDVALELERIALHDDYFIEKKLYPNVDYYSGITLKAMGFPTSMFTVLFAVARTVGWIAQWKEMIEDPSQKIGRPRQLYTGATRRDYMPISRRK
;
A
#
# COMPACT_ATOMS: atom_id res chain seq x y z
N MET A 1 15.95 6.01 -23.14
CA MET A 1 15.69 5.17 -24.31
C MET A 1 14.19 4.98 -24.37
N ASP A 2 13.54 5.42 -25.45
CA ASP A 2 12.11 5.23 -25.62
C ASP A 2 11.82 3.73 -25.79
N ALA A 3 11.16 3.15 -24.81
CA ALA A 3 10.83 1.70 -24.77
C ALA A 3 9.83 1.25 -25.86
N LYS A 4 9.41 2.14 -26.75
CA LYS A 4 8.41 1.86 -27.80
C LYS A 4 9.05 1.44 -29.11
N THR A 5 9.83 0.36 -29.10
CA THR A 5 10.23 -0.28 -30.37
C THR A 5 9.06 -1.12 -30.85
N ASN A 6 8.30 -0.59 -31.83
CA ASN A 6 7.17 -1.29 -32.46
C ASN A 6 7.72 -2.36 -33.41
N LEU A 7 8.01 -3.55 -32.91
CA LEU A 7 8.54 -4.69 -33.68
C LEU A 7 7.47 -5.73 -34.04
N LYS A 8 6.33 -5.72 -33.32
CA LYS A 8 5.27 -6.73 -33.48
C LYS A 8 3.90 -6.06 -33.59
N SER A 9 2.96 -6.75 -34.20
CA SER A 9 1.55 -6.38 -34.24
C SER A 9 0.64 -7.53 -33.82
N ALA A 10 -0.40 -7.22 -33.04
CA ALA A 10 -1.48 -8.14 -32.76
C ALA A 10 -2.62 -7.93 -33.77
N GLN A 11 -3.25 -9.01 -34.22
CA GLN A 11 -4.40 -8.97 -35.12
C GLN A 11 -5.68 -9.29 -34.37
N LEU A 12 -6.70 -8.46 -34.57
CA LEU A 12 -8.05 -8.69 -34.07
C LEU A 12 -9.01 -8.86 -35.24
N THR A 13 -9.66 -10.01 -35.36
CA THR A 13 -10.68 -10.28 -36.36
C THR A 13 -12.07 -10.10 -35.77
N LEU A 14 -12.88 -9.26 -36.38
CA LEU A 14 -14.29 -9.04 -36.03
C LEU A 14 -15.16 -9.24 -37.28
N GLY A 15 -15.84 -10.38 -37.35
CA GLY A 15 -16.51 -10.80 -38.58
C GLY A 15 -15.49 -10.96 -39.69
N ASP A 16 -15.70 -10.31 -40.83
CA ASP A 16 -14.81 -10.37 -42.01
C ASP A 16 -13.70 -9.29 -42.01
N LYS A 17 -13.59 -8.49 -40.93
CA LYS A 17 -12.63 -7.40 -40.87
C LYS A 17 -11.48 -7.70 -39.90
N ASN A 18 -10.25 -7.42 -40.36
CA ASN A 18 -9.03 -7.56 -39.60
C ASN A 18 -8.51 -6.17 -39.20
N TYR A 19 -8.11 -6.04 -37.93
CA TYR A 19 -7.54 -4.83 -37.35
C TYR A 19 -6.18 -5.14 -36.75
N SER A 20 -5.19 -4.28 -36.99
CA SER A 20 -3.82 -4.43 -36.46
C SER A 20 -3.57 -3.42 -35.37
N PHE A 21 -3.00 -3.88 -34.26
CA PHE A 21 -2.64 -3.05 -33.08
C PHE A 21 -1.16 -3.21 -32.75
N PRO A 22 -0.46 -2.12 -32.37
CA PRO A 22 0.93 -2.20 -31.96
C PRO A 22 1.10 -3.09 -30.73
N VAL A 23 2.22 -3.80 -30.68
CA VAL A 23 2.68 -4.53 -29.50
C VAL A 23 3.93 -3.86 -28.99
N TYR A 24 3.98 -3.51 -27.71
CA TYR A 24 5.14 -2.91 -27.06
C TYR A 24 5.80 -3.93 -26.13
N GLU A 25 7.13 -3.94 -26.15
CA GLU A 25 7.95 -4.71 -25.23
C GLU A 25 8.38 -3.81 -24.06
N GLY A 26 8.24 -4.30 -22.82
CA GLY A 26 8.81 -3.65 -21.63
C GLY A 26 10.32 -3.94 -21.52
N THR A 27 10.99 -3.32 -20.56
CA THR A 27 12.38 -3.66 -20.22
C THR A 27 12.48 -5.10 -19.72
N ILE A 28 11.51 -5.53 -18.97
CA ILE A 28 11.29 -6.89 -18.46
C ILE A 28 9.78 -7.14 -18.37
N GLY A 29 9.37 -8.41 -18.31
CA GLY A 29 7.97 -8.81 -18.20
C GLY A 29 7.28 -9.05 -19.56
N PRO A 30 5.97 -9.25 -19.58
CA PRO A 30 5.22 -9.58 -20.78
C PRO A 30 5.04 -8.38 -21.72
N ASP A 31 4.90 -8.68 -23.01
CA ASP A 31 4.52 -7.71 -24.03
C ASP A 31 3.08 -7.19 -23.81
N VAL A 32 2.80 -5.97 -24.25
CA VAL A 32 1.47 -5.37 -24.17
C VAL A 32 0.93 -4.97 -25.54
N VAL A 33 -0.37 -5.17 -25.77
CA VAL A 33 -1.07 -4.73 -26.98
C VAL A 33 -1.65 -3.33 -26.72
N ASP A 34 -1.27 -2.34 -27.53
CA ASP A 34 -1.84 -0.99 -27.44
C ASP A 34 -3.24 -0.97 -28.09
N ILE A 35 -4.27 -0.94 -27.24
CA ILE A 35 -5.67 -0.87 -27.64
C ILE A 35 -6.25 0.54 -27.61
N SER A 36 -5.43 1.57 -27.43
CA SER A 36 -5.89 2.98 -27.28
C SER A 36 -6.74 3.48 -28.45
N LYS A 37 -6.53 2.95 -29.66
CA LYS A 37 -7.26 3.27 -30.87
C LYS A 37 -8.38 2.26 -31.22
N LEU A 38 -8.57 1.20 -30.43
CA LEU A 38 -9.52 0.12 -30.75
C LEU A 38 -10.93 0.64 -31.04
N TYR A 39 -11.46 1.50 -30.18
CA TYR A 39 -12.81 2.04 -30.38
C TYR A 39 -12.93 2.92 -31.63
N ALA A 40 -11.92 3.72 -31.92
CA ALA A 40 -11.94 4.61 -33.08
C ALA A 40 -11.84 3.84 -34.41
N THR A 41 -11.13 2.71 -34.42
CA THR A 41 -10.90 1.91 -35.64
C THR A 41 -11.95 0.81 -35.84
N ALA A 42 -12.35 0.11 -34.78
CA ALA A 42 -13.22 -1.06 -34.85
C ALA A 42 -14.63 -0.86 -34.28
N GLY A 43 -14.89 0.27 -33.60
CA GLY A 43 -16.20 0.55 -32.99
C GLY A 43 -16.52 -0.25 -31.74
N VAL A 44 -15.57 -1.06 -31.25
CA VAL A 44 -15.71 -1.88 -30.04
C VAL A 44 -14.68 -1.48 -29.00
N PHE A 45 -14.89 -1.87 -27.76
CA PHE A 45 -13.93 -1.70 -26.66
C PHE A 45 -13.84 -2.98 -25.83
N THR A 46 -12.76 -3.13 -25.07
CA THR A 46 -12.50 -4.29 -24.22
C THR A 46 -13.39 -4.28 -22.97
N TYR A 47 -13.61 -5.46 -22.42
CA TYR A 47 -14.31 -5.66 -21.16
C TYR A 47 -13.41 -6.46 -20.22
N ASP A 48 -12.85 -5.79 -19.20
CA ASP A 48 -11.93 -6.37 -18.21
C ASP A 48 -12.22 -5.74 -16.84
N PRO A 49 -13.26 -6.21 -16.12
CA PRO A 49 -13.57 -5.73 -14.79
C PRO A 49 -12.43 -6.09 -13.81
N GLY A 50 -11.81 -5.08 -13.21
CA GLY A 50 -10.70 -5.27 -12.27
C GLY A 50 -9.31 -5.26 -12.92
N PHE A 51 -9.22 -4.98 -14.22
CA PHE A 51 -7.96 -4.75 -14.95
C PHE A 51 -6.96 -5.92 -14.88
N THR A 52 -7.45 -7.16 -14.86
CA THR A 52 -6.60 -8.37 -14.73
C THR A 52 -5.69 -8.61 -15.91
N SER A 53 -6.04 -8.06 -17.09
CA SER A 53 -5.28 -8.17 -18.34
C SER A 53 -5.10 -6.83 -19.04
N THR A 54 -5.19 -5.73 -18.28
CA THR A 54 -5.14 -4.37 -18.84
C THR A 54 -4.06 -3.55 -18.16
N GLY A 55 -2.98 -3.22 -18.89
CA GLY A 55 -1.99 -2.23 -18.48
C GLY A 55 -2.62 -0.82 -18.53
N SER A 56 -2.59 -0.09 -17.42
CA SER A 56 -3.17 1.25 -17.30
C SER A 56 -2.16 2.39 -17.48
N CYS A 57 -0.87 2.09 -17.41
CA CYS A 57 0.23 3.05 -17.53
C CYS A 57 1.55 2.36 -17.85
N GLU A 58 2.54 3.16 -18.23
CA GLU A 58 3.95 2.80 -18.19
C GLU A 58 4.52 3.27 -16.84
N SER A 59 5.41 2.49 -16.22
CA SER A 59 6.06 2.86 -14.97
C SER A 59 7.48 2.31 -14.89
N LYS A 60 8.38 3.07 -14.26
CA LYS A 60 9.77 2.70 -13.98
C LYS A 60 10.00 2.45 -12.48
N ILE A 61 8.95 2.41 -11.67
CA ILE A 61 9.06 2.44 -10.21
C ILE A 61 9.19 1.02 -9.65
N THR A 62 8.23 0.16 -9.95
CA THR A 62 8.16 -1.18 -9.36
C THR A 62 7.88 -2.22 -10.43
N TYR A 63 8.61 -3.32 -10.37
CA TYR A 63 8.36 -4.52 -11.16
C TYR A 63 8.06 -5.70 -10.26
N ILE A 64 7.05 -6.48 -10.64
CA ILE A 64 6.64 -7.70 -9.95
C ILE A 64 6.58 -8.85 -10.94
N ASP A 65 7.26 -9.95 -10.62
CA ASP A 65 7.02 -11.25 -11.23
C ASP A 65 6.38 -12.18 -10.19
N GLY A 66 5.10 -12.41 -10.34
CA GLY A 66 4.34 -13.23 -9.39
C GLY A 66 4.63 -14.72 -9.53
N ASP A 67 5.06 -15.20 -10.68
CA ASP A 67 5.39 -16.61 -10.93
C ASP A 67 6.75 -16.95 -10.33
N GLU A 68 7.73 -16.07 -10.49
CA GLU A 68 9.10 -16.21 -9.94
C GLU A 68 9.24 -15.70 -8.51
N GLY A 69 8.27 -14.95 -7.99
CA GLY A 69 8.35 -14.37 -6.66
C GLY A 69 9.35 -13.21 -6.55
N VAL A 70 9.41 -12.37 -7.57
CA VAL A 70 10.34 -11.22 -7.65
C VAL A 70 9.60 -9.92 -7.41
N LEU A 71 10.21 -9.05 -6.59
CA LEU A 71 9.78 -7.66 -6.39
C LEU A 71 11.01 -6.75 -6.46
N LEU A 72 10.98 -5.80 -7.40
CA LEU A 72 12.05 -4.83 -7.61
C LEU A 72 11.53 -3.41 -7.42
N TYR A 73 12.25 -2.59 -6.65
CA TYR A 73 12.08 -1.13 -6.63
C TYR A 73 13.17 -0.49 -7.47
N ARG A 74 12.80 0.16 -8.59
CA ARG A 74 13.76 0.76 -9.52
C ARG A 74 14.85 -0.21 -9.99
N GLY A 75 14.55 -1.51 -10.06
CA GLY A 75 15.48 -2.58 -10.42
C GLY A 75 16.23 -3.20 -9.25
N PHE A 76 16.15 -2.67 -8.03
CA PHE A 76 16.78 -3.24 -6.84
C PHE A 76 15.87 -4.27 -6.17
N PRO A 77 16.36 -5.49 -5.86
CA PRO A 77 15.59 -6.50 -5.16
C PRO A 77 15.16 -6.03 -3.77
N ILE A 78 13.90 -6.26 -3.42
CA ILE A 78 13.31 -5.81 -2.16
C ILE A 78 14.05 -6.37 -0.95
N GLU A 79 14.58 -7.59 -1.05
CA GLU A 79 15.32 -8.26 0.01
C GLU A 79 16.60 -7.48 0.35
N GLN A 80 17.32 -7.00 -0.66
CA GLN A 80 18.55 -6.25 -0.46
C GLN A 80 18.26 -4.87 0.18
N LEU A 81 17.20 -4.20 -0.28
CA LEU A 81 16.80 -2.91 0.30
C LEU A 81 16.42 -3.06 1.78
N ALA A 82 15.66 -4.09 2.12
CA ALA A 82 15.22 -4.33 3.50
C ALA A 82 16.34 -4.85 4.40
N GLU A 83 17.38 -5.51 3.86
CA GLU A 83 18.51 -6.00 4.63
C GLU A 83 19.56 -4.91 4.88
N HIS A 84 19.88 -4.12 3.87
CA HIS A 84 21.02 -3.19 3.89
C HIS A 84 20.64 -1.71 3.99
N GLY A 85 19.49 -1.31 3.46
CA GLY A 85 19.02 0.07 3.43
C GLY A 85 18.19 0.48 4.65
N ASP A 86 17.79 1.74 4.66
CA ASP A 86 16.75 2.28 5.54
C ASP A 86 15.55 2.81 4.73
N PHE A 87 14.46 3.15 5.42
CA PHE A 87 13.24 3.58 4.75
C PHE A 87 13.40 4.90 3.99
N LEU A 88 14.15 5.88 4.51
CA LEU A 88 14.38 7.15 3.80
C LEU A 88 15.26 6.97 2.57
N GLU A 89 16.20 6.03 2.58
CA GLU A 89 16.96 5.64 1.39
C GLU A 89 16.04 5.02 0.33
N THR A 90 15.12 4.16 0.74
CA THR A 90 14.07 3.60 -0.13
C THR A 90 13.14 4.70 -0.67
N CYS A 91 12.76 5.68 0.16
CA CYS A 91 11.98 6.84 -0.29
C CYS A 91 12.72 7.63 -1.37
N TYR A 92 14.01 7.88 -1.17
CA TYR A 92 14.85 8.57 -2.15
C TYR A 92 14.89 7.78 -3.47
N LEU A 93 15.17 6.48 -3.40
CA LEU A 93 15.20 5.59 -4.56
C LEU A 93 13.90 5.66 -5.38
N LEU A 94 12.75 5.50 -4.73
CA LEU A 94 11.45 5.52 -5.40
C LEU A 94 11.17 6.87 -6.08
N LEU A 95 11.55 7.99 -5.45
CA LEU A 95 11.30 9.34 -5.98
C LEU A 95 12.25 9.75 -7.10
N TYR A 96 13.53 9.36 -7.01
CA TYR A 96 14.58 9.85 -7.90
C TYR A 96 15.15 8.81 -8.87
N GLY A 97 14.89 7.52 -8.62
CA GLY A 97 15.23 6.43 -9.54
C GLY A 97 16.56 5.74 -9.28
N GLU A 98 17.42 6.30 -8.42
CA GLU A 98 18.74 5.77 -8.05
C GLU A 98 18.95 5.83 -6.55
N LEU A 99 19.82 4.97 -6.02
CA LEU A 99 20.24 5.03 -4.62
C LEU A 99 21.01 6.33 -4.35
N PRO A 100 20.78 6.99 -3.19
CA PRO A 100 21.45 8.24 -2.88
C PRO A 100 22.95 8.04 -2.60
N THR A 101 23.77 8.98 -3.00
CA THR A 101 25.10 9.14 -2.42
C THR A 101 24.99 9.55 -0.94
N ALA A 102 26.06 9.44 -0.17
CA ALA A 102 26.06 9.85 1.25
C ALA A 102 25.61 11.31 1.45
N ALA A 103 26.04 12.21 0.55
CA ALA A 103 25.64 13.62 0.61
C ALA A 103 24.16 13.84 0.28
N GLN A 104 23.63 13.14 -0.73
CA GLN A 104 22.23 13.18 -1.10
C GLN A 104 21.34 12.60 0.00
N LYS A 105 21.76 11.48 0.63
CA LYS A 105 21.05 10.88 1.75
C LYS A 105 20.97 11.87 2.92
N ALA A 106 22.09 12.48 3.29
CA ALA A 106 22.13 13.44 4.38
C ALA A 106 21.24 14.67 4.13
N ASP A 107 21.23 15.22 2.89
CA ASP A 107 20.32 16.33 2.52
C ASP A 107 18.85 15.89 2.56
N PHE A 108 18.53 14.71 2.03
CA PHE A 108 17.17 14.18 2.02
C PHE A 108 16.65 13.96 3.44
N ASP A 109 17.43 13.31 4.31
CA ASP A 109 17.08 13.08 5.71
C ASP A 109 16.87 14.41 6.44
N TYR A 110 17.76 15.37 6.24
CA TYR A 110 17.63 16.71 6.82
C TYR A 110 16.32 17.37 6.38
N ARG A 111 16.00 17.33 5.09
CA ARG A 111 14.77 17.93 4.55
C ARG A 111 13.52 17.23 5.07
N VAL A 112 13.49 15.90 5.12
CA VAL A 112 12.33 15.15 5.65
C VAL A 112 12.12 15.45 7.13
N THR A 113 13.18 15.38 7.95
CA THR A 113 13.08 15.63 9.39
C THR A 113 12.60 17.04 9.73
N ARG A 114 12.90 18.06 8.90
CA ARG A 114 12.44 19.44 9.09
C ARG A 114 11.01 19.69 8.63
N HIS A 115 10.35 18.69 8.04
CA HIS A 115 8.95 18.80 7.59
C HIS A 115 7.98 17.89 8.39
N THR A 116 8.45 17.21 9.43
CA THR A 116 7.65 16.23 10.21
C THR A 116 6.53 16.87 11.04
N MET A 117 6.72 18.09 11.56
CA MET A 117 5.70 18.77 12.34
C MET A 117 4.52 19.19 11.44
N VAL A 118 3.30 18.94 11.89
CA VAL A 118 2.08 19.41 11.23
C VAL A 118 1.66 20.77 11.80
N HIS A 119 0.82 21.51 11.05
CA HIS A 119 0.27 22.78 11.51
C HIS A 119 -0.49 22.59 12.83
N GLU A 120 -0.30 23.45 13.83
CA GLU A 120 -0.84 23.29 15.17
C GLU A 120 -2.39 23.20 15.20
N GLN A 121 -3.06 23.87 14.27
CA GLN A 121 -4.52 23.77 14.16
C GLN A 121 -5.02 22.37 13.75
N MET A 122 -4.14 21.48 13.26
CA MET A 122 -4.51 20.07 13.04
C MET A 122 -4.99 19.42 14.36
N SER A 123 -4.47 19.82 15.51
CA SER A 123 -4.96 19.32 16.81
C SER A 123 -6.45 19.56 17.00
N ARG A 124 -6.95 20.75 16.59
CA ARG A 124 -8.39 21.06 16.62
C ARG A 124 -9.19 20.27 15.59
N PHE A 125 -8.61 20.02 14.42
CA PHE A 125 -9.25 19.17 13.40
C PHE A 125 -9.49 17.76 13.94
N PHE A 126 -8.50 17.17 14.64
CA PHE A 126 -8.64 15.88 15.30
C PHE A 126 -9.76 15.85 16.34
N GLN A 127 -9.96 16.95 17.09
CA GLN A 127 -11.04 17.07 18.08
C GLN A 127 -12.45 17.01 17.47
N GLY A 128 -12.58 17.20 16.15
CA GLY A 128 -13.84 17.04 15.42
C GLY A 128 -14.25 15.60 15.17
N PHE A 129 -13.34 14.63 15.32
CA PHE A 129 -13.66 13.23 15.21
C PHE A 129 -14.19 12.65 16.53
N ARG A 130 -14.98 11.60 16.44
CA ARG A 130 -15.28 10.78 17.62
C ARG A 130 -14.03 10.03 18.05
N ARG A 131 -13.85 9.84 19.37
CA ARG A 131 -12.68 9.11 19.89
C ARG A 131 -12.66 7.62 19.51
N ASP A 132 -13.82 7.04 19.30
CA ASP A 132 -14.01 5.65 18.82
C ASP A 132 -14.01 5.53 17.30
N ALA A 133 -13.70 6.61 16.55
CA ALA A 133 -13.55 6.57 15.12
C ALA A 133 -12.38 5.65 14.73
N HIS A 134 -12.59 4.85 13.67
CA HIS A 134 -11.51 4.02 13.14
C HIS A 134 -10.33 4.90 12.68
N PRO A 135 -9.08 4.60 13.08
CA PRO A 135 -7.93 5.45 12.74
C PRO A 135 -7.75 5.70 11.25
N MET A 136 -8.14 4.77 10.37
CA MET A 136 -8.12 5.00 8.91
C MET A 136 -9.11 6.08 8.46
N ALA A 137 -10.28 6.20 9.09
CA ALA A 137 -11.21 7.30 8.80
C ALA A 137 -10.57 8.66 9.15
N VAL A 138 -9.88 8.70 10.28
CA VAL A 138 -9.11 9.89 10.70
C VAL A 138 -7.99 10.19 9.70
N MET A 139 -7.27 9.17 9.23
CA MET A 139 -6.20 9.33 8.23
C MET A 139 -6.73 9.89 6.90
N VAL A 140 -7.82 9.35 6.37
CA VAL A 140 -8.44 9.86 5.13
C VAL A 140 -8.77 11.35 5.26
N GLY A 141 -9.39 11.74 6.38
CA GLY A 141 -9.75 13.14 6.63
C GLY A 141 -8.52 14.03 6.84
N SER A 142 -7.57 13.62 7.67
CA SER A 142 -6.41 14.44 8.04
C SER A 142 -5.40 14.60 6.90
N VAL A 143 -5.16 13.55 6.10
CA VAL A 143 -4.30 13.64 4.91
C VAL A 143 -4.90 14.61 3.88
N GLY A 144 -6.20 14.50 3.59
CA GLY A 144 -6.88 15.43 2.69
C GLY A 144 -6.87 16.88 3.20
N ALA A 145 -7.02 17.06 4.51
CA ALA A 145 -6.99 18.37 5.15
C ALA A 145 -5.65 19.10 5.02
N LEU A 146 -4.52 18.37 4.79
CA LEU A 146 -3.22 19.03 4.55
C LEU A 146 -3.28 20.02 3.38
N SER A 147 -4.12 19.80 2.38
CA SER A 147 -4.31 20.74 1.26
C SER A 147 -4.83 22.11 1.71
N ALA A 148 -5.56 22.17 2.84
CA ALA A 148 -6.06 23.41 3.41
C ALA A 148 -5.03 24.15 4.29
N PHE A 149 -3.92 23.50 4.65
CA PHE A 149 -2.86 24.08 5.51
C PHE A 149 -1.57 24.40 4.74
N TYR A 150 -1.35 23.78 3.56
CA TYR A 150 -0.09 23.89 2.83
C TYR A 150 -0.33 24.31 1.38
N HIS A 151 -0.91 25.51 1.20
CA HIS A 151 -1.28 26.07 -0.12
C HIS A 151 -0.08 26.32 -1.03
N ASP A 152 1.12 26.50 -0.47
CA ASP A 152 2.39 26.69 -1.17
C ASP A 152 2.98 25.40 -1.79
N SER A 153 2.21 24.33 -1.80
CA SER A 153 2.60 23.05 -2.41
C SER A 153 1.41 22.31 -3.05
N THR A 154 0.45 23.05 -3.58
CA THR A 154 -0.75 22.50 -4.24
C THR A 154 -0.77 22.73 -5.75
N ASP A 155 0.09 23.61 -6.29
CA ASP A 155 0.24 23.79 -7.73
C ASP A 155 1.07 22.65 -8.33
N ILE A 156 0.38 21.76 -9.02
CA ILE A 156 0.97 20.59 -9.67
C ILE A 156 1.76 20.92 -10.94
N SER A 157 1.59 22.10 -11.51
CA SER A 157 2.36 22.56 -12.68
C SER A 157 3.77 23.00 -12.30
N ASP A 158 3.97 23.46 -11.07
CA ASP A 158 5.27 23.88 -10.53
C ASP A 158 6.06 22.66 -9.99
N PRO A 159 7.22 22.31 -10.60
CA PRO A 159 8.04 21.19 -10.13
C PRO A 159 8.60 21.38 -8.72
N VAL A 160 8.80 22.62 -8.27
CA VAL A 160 9.25 22.92 -6.90
C VAL A 160 8.15 22.61 -5.90
N GLN A 161 6.92 23.02 -6.17
CA GLN A 161 5.78 22.69 -5.31
C GLN A 161 5.49 21.20 -5.29
N ARG A 162 5.59 20.48 -6.43
CA ARG A 162 5.49 19.01 -6.47
C ARG A 162 6.53 18.34 -5.56
N MET A 163 7.78 18.83 -5.57
CA MET A 163 8.83 18.31 -4.71
C MET A 163 8.55 18.57 -3.24
N ILE A 164 8.15 19.80 -2.89
CA ILE A 164 7.80 20.17 -1.51
C ILE A 164 6.62 19.34 -1.01
N ALA A 165 5.58 19.15 -1.83
CA ALA A 165 4.44 18.30 -1.48
C ALA A 165 4.86 16.86 -1.21
N SER A 166 5.74 16.30 -2.05
CA SER A 166 6.28 14.94 -1.88
C SER A 166 7.01 14.77 -0.55
N LEU A 167 7.90 15.71 -0.21
CA LEU A 167 8.62 15.71 1.07
C LEU A 167 7.66 15.85 2.26
N ARG A 168 6.68 16.76 2.17
CA ARG A 168 5.67 16.96 3.21
C ARG A 168 4.83 15.72 3.46
N MET A 169 4.43 15.01 2.41
CA MET A 169 3.66 13.78 2.56
C MET A 169 4.45 12.71 3.30
N ILE A 170 5.69 12.43 2.87
CA ILE A 170 6.56 11.46 3.54
C ILE A 170 6.78 11.84 5.01
N ALA A 171 7.04 13.12 5.27
CA ALA A 171 7.39 13.60 6.61
C ALA A 171 6.19 13.67 7.57
N LYS A 172 5.00 14.09 7.09
CA LYS A 172 3.85 14.40 7.95
C LYS A 172 2.88 13.24 8.17
N VAL A 173 2.79 12.30 7.24
CA VAL A 173 1.87 11.18 7.36
C VAL A 173 2.14 10.32 8.62
N PRO A 174 3.40 10.00 9.01
CA PRO A 174 3.64 9.32 10.29
C PRO A 174 3.23 10.14 11.51
N THR A 175 3.38 11.47 11.46
CA THR A 175 2.90 12.35 12.56
C THR A 175 1.37 12.29 12.67
N LEU A 176 0.64 12.36 11.55
CA LEU A 176 -0.82 12.22 11.53
C LEU A 176 -1.26 10.85 12.04
N ALA A 177 -0.56 9.78 11.65
CA ALA A 177 -0.83 8.42 12.10
C ALA A 177 -0.65 8.27 13.62
N ALA A 178 0.45 8.81 14.17
CA ALA A 178 0.69 8.82 15.60
C ALA A 178 -0.35 9.67 16.36
N MET A 179 -0.76 10.82 15.79
CA MET A 179 -1.84 11.63 16.35
C MET A 179 -3.18 10.87 16.37
N ALA A 180 -3.51 10.15 15.29
CA ALA A 180 -4.73 9.32 15.23
C ALA A 180 -4.72 8.26 16.34
N TYR A 181 -3.58 7.60 16.54
CA TYR A 181 -3.41 6.62 17.61
C TYR A 181 -3.56 7.27 19.00
N LYS A 182 -2.81 8.32 19.29
CA LYS A 182 -2.87 9.04 20.57
C LYS A 182 -4.27 9.57 20.88
N TYR A 183 -4.95 10.09 19.87
CA TYR A 183 -6.33 10.56 20.00
C TYR A 183 -7.28 9.43 20.39
N SER A 184 -7.18 8.26 19.74
CA SER A 184 -8.05 7.11 20.00
C SER A 184 -7.93 6.58 21.44
N ILE A 185 -6.74 6.62 22.03
CA ILE A 185 -6.48 6.14 23.40
C ILE A 185 -6.57 7.26 24.45
N GLY A 186 -6.84 8.51 24.03
CA GLY A 186 -7.02 9.65 24.93
C GLY A 186 -5.75 10.16 25.59
N GLN A 187 -4.62 9.96 24.94
CA GLN A 187 -3.32 10.49 25.38
C GLN A 187 -2.97 11.77 24.63
N PRO A 188 -2.12 12.65 25.23
CA PRO A 188 -1.65 13.85 24.57
C PRO A 188 -0.83 13.53 23.32
N PHE A 189 -0.89 14.39 22.30
CA PHE A 189 -0.03 14.29 21.14
C PHE A 189 1.44 14.44 21.50
N VAL A 190 2.28 13.66 20.86
CA VAL A 190 3.73 13.71 21.00
C VAL A 190 4.33 14.30 19.73
N TYR A 191 5.03 15.43 19.88
CA TYR A 191 5.67 16.09 18.74
C TYR A 191 6.90 15.34 18.27
N PRO A 192 7.22 15.36 16.94
CA PRO A 192 8.41 14.73 16.41
C PRO A 192 9.69 15.39 16.95
N LYS A 193 10.80 14.63 16.96
CA LYS A 193 12.14 15.10 17.30
C LYS A 193 13.07 14.95 16.11
N ASN A 194 13.82 16.02 15.78
CA ASN A 194 14.67 16.05 14.59
C ASN A 194 15.95 15.22 14.71
N GLU A 195 16.37 14.88 15.91
CA GLU A 195 17.56 14.06 16.17
C GLU A 195 17.34 12.55 16.03
N LEU A 196 16.10 12.11 15.89
CA LEU A 196 15.74 10.69 15.75
C LEU A 196 15.58 10.31 14.27
N ASP A 197 15.96 9.08 13.93
CA ASP A 197 15.62 8.48 12.65
C ASP A 197 14.10 8.33 12.48
N TYR A 198 13.69 8.04 11.26
CA TYR A 198 12.27 8.03 10.89
C TYR A 198 11.45 7.00 11.68
N ALA A 199 11.94 5.77 11.79
CA ALA A 199 11.22 4.69 12.48
C ALA A 199 11.20 4.92 14.00
N THR A 200 12.32 5.31 14.59
CA THR A 200 12.44 5.63 16.01
C THR A 200 11.53 6.80 16.39
N ASN A 201 11.50 7.85 15.56
CA ASN A 201 10.65 9.01 15.78
C ASN A 201 9.16 8.64 15.72
N PHE A 202 8.77 7.80 14.78
CA PHE A 202 7.40 7.30 14.67
C PHE A 202 6.99 6.50 15.91
N LEU A 203 7.82 5.54 16.36
CA LEU A 203 7.56 4.76 17.57
C LEU A 203 7.46 5.65 18.82
N ARG A 204 8.36 6.63 18.94
CA ARG A 204 8.30 7.60 20.04
C ARG A 204 7.00 8.39 20.00
N MET A 205 6.58 8.90 18.86
CA MET A 205 5.31 9.63 18.75
C MET A 205 4.10 8.78 19.13
N CYS A 206 4.14 7.47 18.87
CA CYS A 206 3.08 6.54 19.25
C CYS A 206 3.09 6.18 20.74
N PHE A 207 4.26 5.93 21.33
CA PHE A 207 4.36 5.26 22.64
C PHE A 207 4.89 6.15 23.78
N ALA A 208 5.56 7.27 23.48
CA ALA A 208 6.00 8.17 24.54
C ALA A 208 4.82 8.78 25.31
N VAL A 209 5.02 8.98 26.61
CA VAL A 209 4.09 9.65 27.51
C VAL A 209 4.82 10.78 28.27
N PRO A 210 4.11 11.84 28.71
CA PRO A 210 4.78 12.99 29.34
C PRO A 210 5.42 12.70 30.71
N CYS A 211 5.02 11.62 31.35
CA CYS A 211 5.42 11.30 32.72
C CYS A 211 6.72 10.51 32.84
N GLU A 212 7.29 10.05 31.72
CA GLU A 212 8.56 9.31 31.67
C GLU A 212 9.33 9.56 30.39
N GLU A 213 10.62 9.28 30.40
CA GLU A 213 11.48 9.36 29.22
C GLU A 213 11.29 8.12 28.34
N TYR A 214 10.99 8.33 27.06
CA TYR A 214 10.91 7.27 26.08
C TYR A 214 12.32 6.76 25.73
N LYS A 215 12.55 5.48 25.95
CA LYS A 215 13.80 4.81 25.59
C LYS A 215 13.61 4.03 24.28
N PRO A 216 14.23 4.48 23.18
CA PRO A 216 14.15 3.76 21.91
C PRO A 216 14.73 2.34 22.03
N ASN A 217 14.01 1.36 21.48
CA ASN A 217 14.52 0.01 21.32
C ASN A 217 14.99 -0.16 19.86
N PRO A 218 16.29 -0.39 19.62
CA PRO A 218 16.84 -0.46 18.26
C PRO A 218 16.30 -1.64 17.45
N VAL A 219 15.95 -2.76 18.10
CA VAL A 219 15.36 -3.92 17.41
C VAL A 219 13.96 -3.59 16.91
N LEU A 220 13.15 -2.94 17.75
CA LEU A 220 11.80 -2.50 17.34
C LEU A 220 11.86 -1.40 16.29
N ALA A 221 12.80 -0.46 16.38
CA ALA A 221 13.00 0.58 15.36
C ALA A 221 13.39 -0.04 14.02
N ARG A 222 14.33 -0.99 14.01
CA ARG A 222 14.73 -1.70 12.79
C ARG A 222 13.59 -2.56 12.20
N ALA A 223 12.79 -3.18 13.04
CA ALA A 223 11.61 -3.93 12.61
C ALA A 223 10.59 -3.01 11.92
N MET A 224 10.31 -1.85 12.50
CA MET A 224 9.41 -0.86 11.91
C MET A 224 9.94 -0.32 10.58
N ASP A 225 11.23 -0.05 10.50
CA ASP A 225 11.91 0.41 9.30
C ASP A 225 11.78 -0.61 8.16
N ARG A 226 12.03 -1.90 8.43
CA ARG A 226 11.83 -3.00 7.48
C ARG A 226 10.35 -3.12 7.05
N ILE A 227 9.41 -3.00 7.97
CA ILE A 227 7.98 -2.99 7.64
C ILE A 227 7.68 -1.87 6.64
N PHE A 228 8.20 -0.67 6.86
CA PHE A 228 8.00 0.46 5.97
C PHE A 228 8.62 0.21 4.58
N ILE A 229 9.85 -0.32 4.50
CA ILE A 229 10.50 -0.67 3.23
C ILE A 229 9.66 -1.68 2.44
N LEU A 230 9.26 -2.79 3.08
CA LEU A 230 8.55 -3.89 2.44
C LEU A 230 7.14 -3.52 1.96
N HIS A 231 6.57 -2.42 2.48
CA HIS A 231 5.23 -1.95 2.10
C HIS A 231 5.25 -0.65 1.28
N ALA A 232 6.44 -0.11 0.96
CA ALA A 232 6.59 1.22 0.35
C ALA A 232 5.88 1.35 -1.02
N ASP A 233 5.97 0.35 -1.88
CA ASP A 233 5.21 0.30 -3.15
C ASP A 233 4.87 -1.15 -3.53
N HIS A 234 3.92 -1.31 -4.44
CA HIS A 234 3.53 -2.62 -4.97
C HIS A 234 2.80 -2.47 -6.30
N GLU A 235 3.45 -1.82 -7.28
CA GLU A 235 2.96 -1.63 -8.65
C GLU A 235 1.55 -1.00 -8.69
N GLN A 236 0.71 -1.37 -9.67
CA GLN A 236 -0.66 -0.86 -9.87
C GLN A 236 -1.69 -1.61 -9.01
N ASN A 237 -1.45 -1.73 -7.70
CA ASN A 237 -2.50 -2.18 -6.77
C ASN A 237 -3.67 -1.18 -6.73
N ALA A 238 -4.79 -1.59 -6.12
CA ALA A 238 -6.03 -0.81 -6.14
C ALA A 238 -5.85 0.63 -5.62
N SER A 239 -5.11 0.85 -4.55
CA SER A 239 -4.90 2.20 -3.99
C SER A 239 -3.95 3.04 -4.85
N THR A 240 -2.91 2.45 -5.44
CA THR A 240 -2.01 3.14 -6.37
C THR A 240 -2.76 3.56 -7.64
N SER A 241 -3.57 2.66 -8.22
CA SER A 241 -4.42 2.97 -9.37
C SER A 241 -5.44 4.06 -9.04
N THR A 242 -5.99 4.07 -7.82
CA THR A 242 -6.88 5.13 -7.33
C THR A 242 -6.16 6.48 -7.24
N VAL A 243 -4.95 6.52 -6.73
CA VAL A 243 -4.12 7.74 -6.68
C VAL A 243 -3.84 8.27 -8.08
N ARG A 244 -3.44 7.41 -9.02
CA ARG A 244 -3.21 7.80 -10.42
C ARG A 244 -4.51 8.26 -11.09
N LEU A 245 -5.61 7.56 -10.89
CA LEU A 245 -6.92 7.95 -11.45
C LEU A 245 -7.37 9.31 -10.92
N SER A 246 -7.28 9.53 -9.61
CA SER A 246 -7.59 10.80 -8.96
C SER A 246 -6.69 11.93 -9.48
N GLY A 247 -5.38 11.70 -9.51
CA GLY A 247 -4.40 12.67 -10.00
C GLY A 247 -4.52 12.99 -11.48
N SER A 248 -5.07 12.07 -12.28
CA SER A 248 -5.29 12.27 -13.72
C SER A 248 -6.24 13.43 -14.03
N SER A 249 -7.05 13.85 -13.07
CA SER A 249 -7.93 15.04 -13.17
C SER A 249 -7.21 16.36 -12.87
N GLY A 250 -5.93 16.33 -12.51
CA GLY A 250 -5.18 17.50 -12.04
C GLY A 250 -5.37 17.81 -10.56
N ALA A 251 -5.91 16.87 -9.78
CA ALA A 251 -6.10 17.06 -8.34
C ALA A 251 -4.73 17.17 -7.62
N ASN A 252 -4.68 17.99 -6.55
CA ASN A 252 -3.47 18.15 -5.74
C ASN A 252 -3.05 16.85 -5.05
N PRO A 253 -1.76 16.67 -4.72
CA PRO A 253 -1.26 15.39 -4.20
C PRO A 253 -1.89 14.98 -2.86
N PHE A 254 -2.20 15.91 -1.97
CA PHE A 254 -2.82 15.59 -0.68
C PHE A 254 -4.19 14.93 -0.87
N ALA A 255 -5.01 15.45 -1.79
CA ALA A 255 -6.31 14.88 -2.13
C ALA A 255 -6.16 13.50 -2.78
N CYS A 256 -5.17 13.32 -3.67
CA CYS A 256 -4.91 12.04 -4.32
C CYS A 256 -4.48 10.97 -3.32
N ILE A 257 -3.61 11.32 -2.37
CA ILE A 257 -3.16 10.38 -1.34
C ILE A 257 -4.28 10.06 -0.34
N ALA A 258 -5.15 11.01 -0.01
CA ALA A 258 -6.35 10.73 0.78
C ALA A 258 -7.28 9.71 0.07
N ALA A 259 -7.44 9.81 -1.26
CA ALA A 259 -8.16 8.79 -2.04
C ALA A 259 -7.47 7.42 -2.00
N GLY A 260 -6.14 7.39 -2.05
CA GLY A 260 -5.33 6.19 -1.84
C GLY A 260 -5.56 5.57 -0.47
N CYS A 261 -5.56 6.37 0.59
CA CYS A 261 -5.88 5.93 1.95
C CYS A 261 -7.29 5.33 2.05
N ALA A 262 -8.28 5.98 1.43
CA ALA A 262 -9.67 5.49 1.41
C ALA A 262 -9.78 4.13 0.70
N CYS A 263 -9.09 3.95 -0.43
CA CYS A 263 -9.06 2.69 -1.15
C CYS A 263 -8.31 1.60 -0.35
N LEU A 264 -7.19 1.95 0.29
CA LEU A 264 -6.40 1.02 1.09
C LEU A 264 -7.20 0.46 2.28
N TRP A 265 -8.10 1.25 2.85
CA TRP A 265 -8.91 0.83 3.99
C TRP A 265 -9.90 -0.30 3.66
N GLY A 266 -10.18 -0.55 2.40
CA GLY A 266 -11.08 -1.64 1.99
C GLY A 266 -10.61 -3.03 2.44
N PRO A 267 -11.54 -3.91 2.90
CA PRO A 267 -11.19 -5.24 3.41
C PRO A 267 -10.58 -6.16 2.34
N ALA A 268 -10.79 -5.86 1.07
CA ALA A 268 -10.21 -6.60 -0.05
C ALA A 268 -8.80 -6.12 -0.43
N HIS A 269 -8.24 -5.12 0.27
CA HIS A 269 -6.94 -4.53 0.00
C HIS A 269 -6.10 -4.46 1.28
N GLY A 270 -5.94 -3.31 1.93
CA GLY A 270 -5.05 -3.14 3.09
C GLY A 270 -5.57 -3.71 4.41
N GLY A 271 -6.81 -4.18 4.47
CA GLY A 271 -7.38 -4.84 5.65
C GLY A 271 -6.98 -6.31 5.85
N ALA A 272 -6.10 -6.86 5.00
CA ALA A 272 -5.75 -8.29 5.04
C ALA A 272 -4.99 -8.68 6.32
N ASN A 273 -4.09 -7.83 6.83
CA ASN A 273 -3.37 -8.09 8.07
C ASN A 273 -4.27 -8.02 9.31
N GLU A 274 -5.25 -7.12 9.34
CA GLU A 274 -6.29 -7.11 10.40
C GLU A 274 -7.13 -8.38 10.37
N ALA A 275 -7.53 -8.81 9.17
CA ALA A 275 -8.30 -10.03 8.98
C ALA A 275 -7.51 -11.28 9.43
N CYS A 276 -6.19 -11.30 9.20
CA CYS A 276 -5.30 -12.37 9.66
C CYS A 276 -5.32 -12.49 11.18
N LEU A 277 -5.13 -11.40 11.92
CA LEU A 277 -5.17 -11.44 13.39
C LEU A 277 -6.55 -11.80 13.95
N LYS A 278 -7.63 -11.32 13.31
CA LYS A 278 -9.00 -11.72 13.69
C LYS A 278 -9.20 -13.22 13.52
N MET A 279 -8.70 -13.80 12.44
CA MET A 279 -8.71 -15.24 12.20
C MET A 279 -7.90 -16.01 13.26
N LEU A 280 -6.69 -15.57 13.58
CA LEU A 280 -5.87 -16.19 14.63
C LEU A 280 -6.58 -16.13 16.00
N ALA A 281 -7.23 -15.03 16.32
CA ALA A 281 -8.03 -14.88 17.53
C ALA A 281 -9.28 -15.77 17.52
N GLU A 282 -9.92 -16.01 16.36
CA GLU A 282 -11.04 -16.95 16.21
C GLU A 282 -10.59 -18.39 16.43
N ILE A 283 -9.44 -18.79 15.92
CA ILE A 283 -8.82 -20.10 16.20
C ILE A 283 -8.56 -20.22 17.71
N GLY A 284 -7.93 -19.24 18.32
CA GLY A 284 -7.78 -19.03 19.76
C GLY A 284 -6.75 -19.91 20.43
N THR A 285 -6.72 -21.24 20.17
CA THR A 285 -5.80 -22.18 20.78
C THR A 285 -5.25 -23.19 19.77
N VAL A 286 -4.06 -23.73 20.04
CA VAL A 286 -3.33 -24.65 19.14
C VAL A 286 -4.12 -25.93 18.85
N ASP A 287 -4.81 -26.47 19.84
CA ASP A 287 -5.63 -27.69 19.72
C ASP A 287 -6.82 -27.54 18.76
N ARG A 288 -7.26 -26.32 18.46
CA ARG A 288 -8.34 -26.04 17.50
C ARG A 288 -7.86 -25.90 16.05
N ILE A 289 -6.56 -25.74 15.81
CA ILE A 289 -6.00 -25.56 14.46
C ILE A 289 -6.47 -26.67 13.48
N PRO A 290 -6.46 -27.97 13.83
CA PRO A 290 -6.88 -29.02 12.89
C PRO A 290 -8.31 -28.85 12.39
N GLU A 291 -9.25 -28.40 13.24
CA GLU A 291 -10.62 -28.07 12.85
C GLU A 291 -10.65 -26.98 11.78
N PHE A 292 -9.96 -25.85 12.01
CA PHE A 292 -9.94 -24.72 11.11
C PHE A 292 -9.21 -25.02 9.79
N VAL A 293 -8.14 -25.81 9.84
CA VAL A 293 -7.45 -26.31 8.64
C VAL A 293 -8.42 -27.19 7.82
N LYS A 294 -9.20 -28.06 8.44
CA LYS A 294 -10.21 -28.85 7.74
C LYS A 294 -11.28 -27.96 7.10
N ARG A 295 -11.79 -26.95 7.81
CA ARG A 295 -12.75 -25.98 7.29
C ARG A 295 -12.18 -25.19 6.09
N SER A 296 -10.92 -24.77 6.14
CA SER A 296 -10.28 -24.05 5.04
C SER A 296 -10.13 -24.88 3.75
N LYS A 297 -10.06 -26.21 3.88
CA LYS A 297 -10.02 -27.19 2.77
C LYS A 297 -11.40 -27.45 2.15
N ASP A 298 -12.48 -27.17 2.89
CA ASP A 298 -13.87 -27.36 2.41
C ASP A 298 -14.29 -26.14 1.56
N LYS A 299 -14.62 -26.40 0.29
CA LYS A 299 -15.09 -25.37 -0.64
C LYS A 299 -16.45 -24.76 -0.25
N ASN A 300 -17.27 -25.49 0.52
CA ASN A 300 -18.60 -25.08 0.95
C ASN A 300 -18.57 -24.29 2.28
N ASP A 301 -17.47 -24.33 3.03
CA ASP A 301 -17.31 -23.51 4.24
C ASP A 301 -16.97 -22.08 3.84
N SER A 302 -17.49 -21.10 4.57
CA SER A 302 -17.18 -19.68 4.39
C SER A 302 -15.84 -19.28 5.00
N PHE A 303 -15.27 -20.11 5.87
CA PHE A 303 -13.98 -19.84 6.49
C PHE A 303 -12.84 -19.87 5.47
N ARG A 304 -11.95 -18.90 5.56
CA ARG A 304 -10.72 -18.82 4.73
C ARG A 304 -9.53 -18.48 5.62
N LEU A 305 -8.40 -19.09 5.35
CA LEU A 305 -7.14 -18.72 5.98
C LEU A 305 -6.66 -17.36 5.44
N MET A 306 -6.67 -16.37 6.30
CA MET A 306 -6.18 -15.03 6.00
C MET A 306 -4.68 -14.96 6.27
N GLY A 307 -3.94 -14.22 5.41
CA GLY A 307 -2.48 -14.18 5.51
C GLY A 307 -1.76 -15.34 4.82
N PHE A 308 -2.48 -16.15 4.03
CA PHE A 308 -1.94 -17.27 3.26
C PHE A 308 -2.21 -17.11 1.77
N GLY A 309 -1.19 -17.42 0.95
CA GLY A 309 -1.24 -17.18 -0.48
C GLY A 309 -1.22 -15.68 -0.83
N HIS A 310 -1.19 -15.36 -2.11
CA HIS A 310 -1.20 -13.99 -2.60
C HIS A 310 -1.88 -13.91 -3.97
N ARG A 311 -2.56 -12.79 -4.28
CA ARG A 311 -3.22 -12.63 -5.60
C ARG A 311 -2.23 -12.54 -6.74
N VAL A 312 -1.06 -11.95 -6.51
CA VAL A 312 -0.01 -11.75 -7.51
C VAL A 312 1.00 -12.89 -7.46
N TYR A 313 1.59 -13.16 -6.28
CA TYR A 313 2.58 -14.21 -6.13
C TYR A 313 1.92 -15.59 -6.16
N LYS A 314 2.19 -16.35 -7.23
CA LYS A 314 1.83 -17.77 -7.32
C LYS A 314 2.89 -18.68 -6.69
N ASN A 315 4.00 -18.11 -6.29
CA ASN A 315 5.06 -18.72 -5.53
C ASN A 315 5.17 -18.05 -4.16
N TYR A 316 6.33 -18.03 -3.55
CA TYR A 316 6.58 -17.41 -2.26
C TYR A 316 6.64 -15.87 -2.40
N ASP A 317 5.99 -15.13 -1.51
CA ASP A 317 6.11 -13.67 -1.42
C ASP A 317 7.52 -13.30 -0.94
N PRO A 318 8.35 -12.60 -1.73
CA PRO A 318 9.74 -12.30 -1.36
C PRO A 318 9.86 -11.48 -0.07
N ARG A 319 8.83 -10.76 0.32
CA ARG A 319 8.78 -9.97 1.55
C ARG A 319 8.58 -10.85 2.80
N ALA A 320 7.89 -11.98 2.64
CA ALA A 320 7.47 -12.82 3.77
C ALA A 320 8.66 -13.40 4.54
N LYS A 321 9.74 -13.81 3.85
CA LYS A 321 10.95 -14.36 4.50
C LYS A 321 11.65 -13.33 5.40
N ILE A 322 11.70 -12.08 4.96
CA ILE A 322 12.30 -11.00 5.76
C ILE A 322 11.40 -10.68 6.96
N MET A 323 10.09 -10.61 6.73
CA MET A 323 9.13 -10.38 7.81
C MET A 323 9.12 -11.51 8.84
N GLN A 324 9.25 -12.77 8.42
CA GLN A 324 9.39 -13.91 9.31
C GLN A 324 10.61 -13.73 10.25
N LYS A 325 11.79 -13.47 9.66
CA LYS A 325 13.01 -13.21 10.42
C LYS A 325 12.83 -12.03 11.40
N THR A 326 12.27 -10.93 10.91
CA THR A 326 12.01 -9.73 11.71
C THR A 326 11.01 -10.00 12.84
N CYS A 327 9.97 -10.78 12.60
CA CYS A 327 9.02 -11.21 13.61
C CYS A 327 9.73 -11.97 14.75
N HIS A 328 10.53 -12.98 14.41
CA HIS A 328 11.27 -13.75 15.40
C HIS A 328 12.28 -12.90 16.19
N GLU A 329 12.97 -11.94 15.54
CA GLU A 329 13.85 -10.97 16.21
C GLU A 329 13.08 -10.14 17.25
N VAL A 330 11.90 -9.59 16.90
CA VAL A 330 11.06 -8.80 17.80
C VAL A 330 10.54 -9.62 18.98
N LEU A 331 10.07 -10.84 18.72
CA LEU A 331 9.54 -11.71 19.77
C LEU A 331 10.62 -12.12 20.77
N SER A 332 11.81 -12.42 20.27
CA SER A 332 12.97 -12.73 21.10
C SER A 332 13.38 -11.53 21.95
N GLU A 333 13.45 -10.33 21.37
CA GLU A 333 13.81 -9.10 22.07
C GLU A 333 12.83 -8.75 23.20
N LEU A 334 11.54 -8.94 22.94
CA LEU A 334 10.49 -8.65 23.92
C LEU A 334 10.30 -9.76 24.95
N GLY A 335 10.98 -10.90 24.79
CA GLY A 335 10.88 -12.04 25.69
C GLY A 335 9.49 -12.68 25.74
N ILE A 336 8.69 -12.51 24.66
CA ILE A 336 7.33 -13.05 24.58
C ILE A 336 7.42 -14.56 24.34
N LYS A 337 6.98 -15.34 25.36
CA LYS A 337 7.06 -16.82 25.33
C LYS A 337 5.70 -17.50 25.47
N ASP A 338 4.73 -16.80 26.07
CA ASP A 338 3.44 -17.39 26.46
C ASP A 338 2.26 -16.54 25.94
N ASP A 339 2.27 -16.18 24.65
CA ASP A 339 1.13 -15.53 24.01
C ASP A 339 0.34 -16.57 23.20
N PRO A 340 -0.91 -16.92 23.60
CA PRO A 340 -1.69 -17.95 22.92
C PRO A 340 -1.93 -17.68 21.44
N LEU A 341 -2.04 -16.40 21.04
CA LEU A 341 -2.23 -16.03 19.65
C LEU A 341 -0.95 -16.27 18.83
N LEU A 342 0.21 -16.04 19.45
CA LEU A 342 1.49 -16.32 18.85
C LEU A 342 1.74 -17.81 18.70
N ASP A 343 1.40 -18.61 19.71
CA ASP A 343 1.52 -20.07 19.66
C ASP A 343 0.67 -20.64 18.53
N VAL A 344 -0.58 -20.15 18.37
CA VAL A 344 -1.46 -20.50 17.24
C VAL A 344 -0.81 -20.10 15.92
N ALA A 345 -0.22 -18.92 15.83
CA ALA A 345 0.41 -18.44 14.60
C ALA A 345 1.62 -19.29 14.21
N LEU A 346 2.54 -19.58 15.14
CA LEU A 346 3.74 -20.39 14.86
C LEU A 346 3.37 -21.84 14.48
N GLU A 347 2.38 -22.44 15.15
CA GLU A 347 1.95 -23.79 14.81
C GLU A 347 1.21 -23.84 13.47
N LEU A 348 0.37 -22.86 13.17
CA LEU A 348 -0.31 -22.76 11.88
C LEU A 348 0.70 -22.55 10.72
N GLU A 349 1.73 -21.74 10.93
CA GLU A 349 2.86 -21.59 10.00
C GLU A 349 3.53 -22.95 9.76
N ARG A 350 3.89 -23.66 10.83
CA ARG A 350 4.52 -24.98 10.75
C ARG A 350 3.68 -25.96 9.94
N ILE A 351 2.37 -25.98 10.16
CA ILE A 351 1.46 -26.84 9.41
C ILE A 351 1.42 -26.45 7.94
N ALA A 352 1.26 -25.18 7.63
CA ALA A 352 1.16 -24.70 6.25
C ALA A 352 2.44 -24.95 5.42
N LEU A 353 3.59 -24.96 6.06
CA LEU A 353 4.87 -25.24 5.39
C LEU A 353 5.11 -26.75 5.15
N HIS A 354 4.33 -27.65 5.76
CA HIS A 354 4.54 -29.10 5.69
C HIS A 354 3.32 -29.90 5.22
N ASP A 355 2.14 -29.31 5.16
CA ASP A 355 0.90 -29.98 4.72
C ASP A 355 0.78 -29.93 3.20
N ASP A 356 0.60 -31.10 2.55
CA ASP A 356 0.56 -31.27 1.10
C ASP A 356 -0.46 -30.35 0.41
N TYR A 357 -1.62 -30.13 1.01
CA TYR A 357 -2.66 -29.25 0.44
C TYR A 357 -2.19 -27.80 0.30
N PHE A 358 -1.47 -27.29 1.32
CA PHE A 358 -0.94 -25.91 1.27
C PHE A 358 0.22 -25.81 0.29
N ILE A 359 1.08 -26.82 0.24
CA ILE A 359 2.23 -26.89 -0.67
C ILE A 359 1.74 -26.95 -2.13
N GLU A 360 0.83 -27.88 -2.45
CA GLU A 360 0.27 -28.06 -3.80
C GLU A 360 -0.44 -26.78 -4.29
N LYS A 361 -1.15 -26.08 -3.39
CA LYS A 361 -1.87 -24.86 -3.71
C LYS A 361 -1.04 -23.59 -3.52
N LYS A 362 0.21 -23.73 -3.09
CA LYS A 362 1.13 -22.62 -2.81
C LYS A 362 0.56 -21.58 -1.83
N LEU A 363 -0.15 -22.06 -0.82
CA LEU A 363 -0.76 -21.25 0.23
C LEU A 363 0.23 -21.01 1.39
N TYR A 364 1.35 -20.39 1.10
CA TYR A 364 2.36 -20.06 2.10
C TYR A 364 1.95 -18.82 2.90
N PRO A 365 2.42 -18.68 4.17
CA PRO A 365 2.25 -17.44 4.91
C PRO A 365 2.88 -16.26 4.14
N ASN A 366 2.15 -15.17 4.01
CA ASN A 366 2.57 -13.99 3.27
C ASN A 366 3.05 -12.86 4.20
N VAL A 367 3.38 -11.70 3.63
CA VAL A 367 3.86 -10.53 4.40
C VAL A 367 2.85 -10.07 5.45
N ASP A 368 1.54 -10.15 5.19
CA ASP A 368 0.50 -9.70 6.11
C ASP A 368 0.42 -10.58 7.36
N TYR A 369 0.72 -11.87 7.23
CA TYR A 369 0.78 -12.81 8.35
C TYR A 369 1.82 -12.37 9.38
N TYR A 370 3.06 -12.21 8.95
CA TYR A 370 4.16 -11.88 9.86
C TYR A 370 4.13 -10.43 10.33
N SER A 371 3.75 -9.48 9.47
CA SER A 371 3.66 -8.08 9.88
C SER A 371 2.56 -7.88 10.93
N GLY A 372 1.44 -8.57 10.81
CA GLY A 372 0.37 -8.54 11.81
C GLY A 372 0.85 -8.98 13.20
N ILE A 373 1.53 -10.12 13.27
CA ILE A 373 2.09 -10.67 14.52
C ILE A 373 3.12 -9.70 15.11
N THR A 374 4.04 -9.21 14.27
CA THR A 374 5.09 -8.26 14.67
C THR A 374 4.50 -6.99 15.27
N LEU A 375 3.54 -6.36 14.59
CA LEU A 375 2.92 -5.11 15.04
C LEU A 375 2.15 -5.31 16.34
N LYS A 376 1.45 -6.43 16.50
CA LYS A 376 0.77 -6.78 17.75
C LYS A 376 1.78 -6.93 18.89
N ALA A 377 2.86 -7.67 18.67
CA ALA A 377 3.93 -7.83 19.66
C ALA A 377 4.55 -6.50 20.07
N MET A 378 4.70 -5.56 19.14
CA MET A 378 5.18 -4.20 19.40
C MET A 378 4.18 -3.32 20.16
N GLY A 379 2.95 -3.79 20.43
CA GLY A 379 1.93 -3.09 21.21
C GLY A 379 0.95 -2.23 20.38
N PHE A 380 0.96 -2.32 19.06
CA PHE A 380 -0.04 -1.64 18.24
C PHE A 380 -1.40 -2.37 18.31
N PRO A 381 -2.52 -1.65 18.49
CA PRO A 381 -3.83 -2.24 18.33
C PRO A 381 -4.09 -2.58 16.85
N THR A 382 -4.87 -3.62 16.63
CA THR A 382 -5.19 -4.12 15.27
C THR A 382 -5.76 -3.04 14.35
N SER A 383 -6.54 -2.10 14.89
CA SER A 383 -7.09 -0.95 14.13
C SER A 383 -6.04 0.00 13.54
N MET A 384 -4.79 -0.06 14.03
CA MET A 384 -3.69 0.74 13.51
C MET A 384 -2.94 0.09 12.33
N PHE A 385 -3.14 -1.18 12.04
CA PHE A 385 -2.31 -1.91 11.07
C PHE A 385 -2.43 -1.35 9.65
N THR A 386 -3.65 -1.09 9.17
CA THR A 386 -3.85 -0.45 7.87
C THR A 386 -3.31 0.98 7.85
N VAL A 387 -3.30 1.69 9.00
CA VAL A 387 -2.68 3.02 9.12
C VAL A 387 -1.16 2.93 8.94
N LEU A 388 -0.51 1.95 9.55
CA LEU A 388 0.94 1.72 9.40
C LEU A 388 1.30 1.37 7.96
N PHE A 389 0.44 0.59 7.32
CA PHE A 389 0.55 0.30 5.89
C PHE A 389 0.43 1.59 5.05
N ALA A 390 -0.52 2.49 5.36
CA ALA A 390 -0.66 3.77 4.67
C ALA A 390 0.57 4.67 4.86
N VAL A 391 1.18 4.69 6.05
CA VAL A 391 2.45 5.42 6.31
C VAL A 391 3.53 4.92 5.35
N ALA A 392 3.75 3.63 5.30
CA ALA A 392 4.74 3.01 4.42
C ALA A 392 4.47 3.29 2.94
N ARG A 393 3.22 3.10 2.50
CA ARG A 393 2.79 3.19 1.09
C ARG A 393 2.74 4.62 0.58
N THR A 394 2.75 5.63 1.44
CA THR A 394 2.67 7.03 1.03
C THR A 394 3.76 7.41 0.03
N VAL A 395 4.99 6.93 0.20
CA VAL A 395 6.08 7.23 -0.74
C VAL A 395 5.83 6.61 -2.12
N GLY A 396 5.34 5.36 -2.17
CA GLY A 396 4.97 4.71 -3.43
C GLY A 396 3.87 5.46 -4.16
N TRP A 397 2.81 5.83 -3.46
CA TRP A 397 1.72 6.65 -4.03
C TRP A 397 2.23 7.98 -4.59
N ILE A 398 3.10 8.67 -3.85
CA ILE A 398 3.67 9.95 -4.28
C ILE A 398 4.58 9.77 -5.49
N ALA A 399 5.42 8.74 -5.51
CA ALA A 399 6.28 8.44 -6.66
C ALA A 399 5.46 8.12 -7.91
N GLN A 400 4.41 7.30 -7.77
CA GLN A 400 3.48 6.95 -8.84
C GLN A 400 2.67 8.16 -9.34
N TRP A 401 2.22 9.02 -8.42
CA TRP A 401 1.54 10.27 -8.77
C TRP A 401 2.48 11.22 -9.51
N LYS A 402 3.72 11.40 -9.02
CA LYS A 402 4.72 12.26 -9.63
C LYS A 402 5.08 11.79 -11.04
N GLU A 403 5.35 10.50 -11.22
CA GLU A 403 5.65 9.90 -12.53
C GLU A 403 4.50 10.15 -13.52
N MET A 404 3.25 9.98 -13.08
CA MET A 404 2.08 10.24 -13.91
C MET A 404 1.96 11.72 -14.31
N ILE A 405 2.14 12.68 -13.37
CA ILE A 405 2.04 14.11 -13.67
C ILE A 405 3.15 14.58 -14.62
N GLU A 406 4.31 13.93 -14.57
CA GLU A 406 5.46 14.24 -15.43
C GLU A 406 5.40 13.56 -16.81
N ASP A 407 4.46 12.64 -17.01
CA ASP A 407 4.26 11.96 -18.30
C ASP A 407 3.48 12.86 -19.27
N PRO A 408 4.10 13.30 -20.40
CA PRO A 408 3.44 14.16 -21.38
C PRO A 408 2.28 13.46 -22.12
N SER A 409 2.23 12.13 -22.08
CA SER A 409 1.15 11.33 -22.69
C SER A 409 -0.08 11.17 -21.78
N GLN A 410 0.01 11.67 -20.54
CA GLN A 410 -1.04 11.56 -19.53
C GLN A 410 -2.38 12.12 -20.00
N LYS A 411 -3.43 11.38 -19.73
CA LYS A 411 -4.81 11.77 -20.00
C LYS A 411 -5.68 11.50 -18.78
N ILE A 412 -6.78 12.28 -18.66
CA ILE A 412 -7.77 12.00 -17.63
C ILE A 412 -8.34 10.59 -17.79
N GLY A 413 -8.30 9.82 -16.70
CA GLY A 413 -8.84 8.46 -16.64
C GLY A 413 -10.37 8.50 -16.73
N ARG A 414 -10.92 7.96 -17.81
CA ARG A 414 -12.35 7.81 -18.02
C ARG A 414 -12.65 6.47 -18.70
N PRO A 415 -12.77 5.39 -17.91
CA PRO A 415 -13.11 4.08 -18.47
C PRO A 415 -14.48 4.08 -19.12
N ARG A 416 -14.69 3.21 -20.11
CA ARG A 416 -15.99 2.96 -20.73
C ARG A 416 -16.78 1.93 -19.93
N GLN A 417 -18.09 1.87 -20.21
CA GLN A 417 -18.98 0.87 -19.60
C GLN A 417 -19.82 0.17 -20.67
N LEU A 418 -20.09 -1.11 -20.47
CA LEU A 418 -21.15 -1.84 -21.16
C LEU A 418 -22.49 -1.46 -20.51
N TYR A 419 -23.31 -0.71 -21.21
CA TYR A 419 -24.61 -0.31 -20.69
C TYR A 419 -25.63 -1.46 -20.87
N THR A 420 -26.20 -1.92 -19.77
CA THR A 420 -27.21 -2.99 -19.71
C THR A 420 -28.54 -2.53 -19.14
N GLY A 421 -28.73 -1.21 -18.99
CA GLY A 421 -29.96 -0.64 -18.47
C GLY A 421 -31.08 -0.53 -19.53
N ALA A 422 -32.17 0.14 -19.16
CA ALA A 422 -33.27 0.33 -20.06
C ALA A 422 -32.90 1.22 -21.27
N THR A 423 -33.53 0.98 -22.42
CA THR A 423 -33.49 1.86 -23.55
C THR A 423 -34.16 3.22 -23.23
N ARG A 424 -34.13 4.16 -24.16
CA ARG A 424 -34.76 5.48 -23.97
C ARG A 424 -36.21 5.34 -23.47
N ARG A 425 -36.53 6.05 -22.40
CA ARG A 425 -37.89 6.18 -21.87
C ARG A 425 -38.24 7.65 -21.78
N ASP A 426 -39.50 7.97 -22.04
CA ASP A 426 -39.99 9.31 -21.83
C ASP A 426 -40.34 9.55 -20.37
N TYR A 427 -40.11 10.79 -19.91
CA TYR A 427 -40.44 11.18 -18.55
C TYR A 427 -41.98 11.22 -18.40
N MET A 428 -42.50 10.52 -17.40
CA MET A 428 -43.89 10.54 -17.01
C MET A 428 -44.07 11.36 -15.73
N PRO A 429 -44.89 12.43 -15.74
CA PRO A 429 -45.22 13.20 -14.55
C PRO A 429 -45.76 12.31 -13.44
N ILE A 430 -45.44 12.64 -12.16
CA ILE A 430 -45.79 11.79 -11.02
C ILE A 430 -47.31 11.52 -10.94
N SER A 431 -48.13 12.48 -11.31
CA SER A 431 -49.59 12.35 -11.35
C SER A 431 -50.11 11.30 -12.34
N ARG A 432 -49.27 10.81 -13.26
CA ARG A 432 -49.60 9.79 -14.27
C ARG A 432 -48.90 8.46 -14.04
N ARG A 433 -48.06 8.37 -12.99
CA ARG A 433 -47.38 7.10 -12.62
C ARG A 433 -48.38 6.23 -11.85
N LYS A 434 -48.48 4.97 -12.26
CA LYS A 434 -49.28 3.94 -11.56
C LYS A 434 -48.44 3.23 -10.51
#